data_03ef67c85a31087ee480505dc94d4e73
#
_entry.id   03ef67c85a31087ee480505dc94d4e73
#
_cell.length_a   1.000
_cell.length_b   1.000
_cell.length_c   1.000
_cell.angle_alpha   90.00
_cell.angle_beta   90.00
_cell.angle_gamma   90.00
#
_symmetry.space_group_name_H-M   'P 1'
#
loop_
_entity.id
_entity.type
_entity.pdbx_description
1 polymer ?
#
loop_
_entity_poly.entity_id
_entity_poly.type
_entity_poly.pdbx_seq_one_letter_code
_entity_poly.pdbx_strand_id
1 'polypeptide(L)'
;STRSLGRLEAAGIITSKSLYIAGEKPATIYQFANPAVARAYGGGVPVTGAKRTDFHELMTARAYFALGRPADFRVAAHMSRDEIDQCRDARPDALYTDPTTGELVLVEADAGHYTQKQINEKMGKWSSAGLRQVWAQPARGVSANVPASADVQVLRL
;
A
#
# COMPACT_ATOMS: atom_id res chain seq x y z
N SER A 1 -3.68 -21.90 0.12
CA SER A 1 -3.59 -22.80 1.28
C SER A 1 -2.17 -22.75 1.84
N THR A 2 -2.01 -22.88 3.16
CA THR A 2 -0.72 -22.89 3.87
C THR A 2 0.27 -23.93 3.34
N ARG A 3 -0.24 -25.07 2.82
CA ARG A 3 0.58 -26.10 2.16
C ARG A 3 1.29 -25.63 0.89
N SER A 4 0.64 -24.77 0.11
CA SER A 4 1.24 -24.24 -1.14
C SER A 4 2.37 -23.26 -0.83
N LEU A 5 2.19 -22.41 0.18
CA LEU A 5 3.22 -21.45 0.60
C LEU A 5 4.45 -22.17 1.16
N GLY A 6 4.26 -23.21 2.00
CA GLY A 6 5.37 -24.02 2.52
C GLY A 6 6.19 -24.72 1.42
N ARG A 7 5.53 -25.16 0.34
CA ARG A 7 6.24 -25.76 -0.82
C ARG A 7 7.07 -24.72 -1.58
N LEU A 8 6.52 -23.51 -1.76
CA LEU A 8 7.26 -22.41 -2.41
C LEU A 8 8.46 -21.95 -1.57
N GLU A 9 8.30 -21.92 -0.25
CA GLU A 9 9.39 -21.58 0.67
C GLU A 9 10.49 -22.66 0.66
N ALA A 10 10.12 -23.94 0.72
CA ALA A 10 11.06 -25.05 0.62
C ALA A 10 11.79 -25.10 -0.73
N ALA A 11 11.15 -24.63 -1.80
CA ALA A 11 11.76 -24.48 -3.13
C ALA A 11 12.63 -23.22 -3.28
N GLY A 12 12.75 -22.38 -2.25
CA GLY A 12 13.52 -21.14 -2.28
C GLY A 12 12.92 -20.05 -3.19
N ILE A 13 11.65 -20.17 -3.52
CA ILE A 13 10.93 -19.19 -4.37
C ILE A 13 10.49 -17.99 -3.53
N ILE A 14 10.02 -18.25 -2.31
CA ILE A 14 9.62 -17.22 -1.34
C ILE A 14 10.37 -17.39 -0.02
N THR A 15 10.41 -16.34 0.75
CA THR A 15 10.80 -16.35 2.18
C THR A 15 9.67 -15.80 3.02
N SER A 16 9.61 -16.22 4.27
CA SER A 16 8.63 -15.67 5.22
C SER A 16 9.32 -14.93 6.36
N LYS A 17 8.62 -13.97 6.91
CA LYS A 17 9.01 -13.27 8.15
C LYS A 17 7.77 -12.94 8.96
N SER A 18 7.92 -12.91 10.29
CA SER A 18 6.86 -12.48 11.19
C SER A 18 6.93 -10.97 11.41
N LEU A 19 5.81 -10.30 11.25
CA LEU A 19 5.64 -8.89 11.56
C LEU A 19 4.74 -8.74 12.79
N TYR A 20 5.23 -8.01 13.79
CA TYR A 20 4.47 -7.71 14.99
C TYR A 20 3.78 -6.36 14.85
N ILE A 21 2.45 -6.37 14.95
CA ILE A 21 1.62 -5.17 14.93
C ILE A 21 1.08 -4.98 16.34
N ALA A 22 1.22 -3.77 16.88
CA ALA A 22 0.76 -3.47 18.24
C ALA A 22 -0.73 -3.79 18.42
N GLY A 23 -1.04 -4.68 19.37
CA GLY A 23 -2.41 -5.08 19.68
C GLY A 23 -3.03 -6.13 18.76
N GLU A 24 -2.27 -6.70 17.83
CA GLU A 24 -2.70 -7.79 16.93
C GLU A 24 -1.86 -9.06 17.12
N LYS A 25 -2.37 -10.18 16.58
CA LYS A 25 -1.54 -11.37 16.42
C LYS A 25 -0.46 -11.13 15.37
N PRO A 26 0.74 -11.73 15.53
CA PRO A 26 1.78 -11.61 14.52
C PRO A 26 1.28 -12.03 13.13
N ALA A 27 1.53 -11.19 12.13
CA ALA A 27 1.25 -11.49 10.73
C ALA A 27 2.47 -12.16 10.10
N THR A 28 2.27 -13.20 9.31
CA THR A 28 3.33 -13.78 8.48
C THR A 28 3.28 -13.12 7.11
N ILE A 29 4.38 -12.48 6.72
CA ILE A 29 4.57 -11.88 5.40
C ILE A 29 5.39 -12.84 4.55
N TYR A 30 4.93 -13.08 3.33
CA TYR A 30 5.66 -13.83 2.31
C TYR A 30 6.15 -12.88 1.23
N GLN A 31 7.40 -13.03 0.85
CA GLN A 31 8.02 -12.24 -0.22
C GLN A 31 8.85 -13.14 -1.13
N PHE A 32 9.09 -12.74 -2.38
CA PHE A 32 10.02 -13.46 -3.22
C PHE A 32 11.42 -13.48 -2.60
N ALA A 33 12.12 -14.61 -2.70
CA ALA A 33 13.41 -14.83 -2.04
C ALA A 33 14.48 -13.83 -2.50
N ASN A 34 14.40 -13.39 -3.77
CA ASN A 34 15.30 -12.38 -4.32
C ASN A 34 14.70 -11.72 -5.58
N PRO A 35 15.27 -10.61 -6.07
CA PRO A 35 14.77 -9.90 -7.27
C PRO A 35 14.76 -10.72 -8.56
N ALA A 36 15.65 -11.69 -8.73
CA ALA A 36 15.67 -12.54 -9.92
C ALA A 36 14.46 -13.48 -9.94
N VAL A 37 14.15 -14.09 -8.80
CA VAL A 37 12.93 -14.90 -8.62
C VAL A 37 11.68 -14.05 -8.82
N ALA A 38 11.61 -12.85 -8.24
CA ALA A 38 10.47 -11.95 -8.43
C ALA A 38 10.21 -11.68 -9.93
N ARG A 39 11.25 -11.35 -10.69
CA ARG A 39 11.14 -11.13 -12.15
C ARG A 39 10.67 -12.38 -12.91
N ALA A 40 11.20 -13.56 -12.56
CA ALA A 40 10.85 -14.82 -13.22
C ALA A 40 9.36 -15.19 -13.04
N TYR A 41 8.75 -14.75 -11.94
CA TYR A 41 7.33 -15.00 -11.63
C TYR A 41 6.42 -13.79 -11.90
N GLY A 42 6.88 -12.79 -12.66
CA GLY A 42 6.10 -11.61 -13.00
C GLY A 42 5.87 -10.63 -11.84
N GLY A 43 6.60 -10.81 -10.74
CA GLY A 43 6.57 -9.88 -9.61
C GLY A 43 7.36 -8.61 -9.88
N GLY A 44 6.90 -7.49 -9.33
CA GLY A 44 7.66 -6.24 -9.35
C GLY A 44 8.96 -6.37 -8.58
N VAL A 45 10.02 -5.74 -9.08
CA VAL A 45 11.27 -5.63 -8.34
C VAL A 45 11.10 -4.53 -7.30
N PRO A 46 11.46 -4.76 -6.02
CA PRO A 46 11.45 -3.70 -5.02
C PRO A 46 12.25 -2.50 -5.51
N VAL A 47 11.69 -1.31 -5.41
CA VAL A 47 12.44 -0.08 -5.73
C VAL A 47 13.55 0.06 -4.71
N THR A 48 14.79 -0.16 -5.13
CA THR A 48 15.97 0.03 -4.28
C THR A 48 16.08 1.50 -3.90
N GLY A 49 16.19 1.79 -2.61
CA GLY A 49 16.38 3.13 -2.07
C GLY A 49 15.21 3.72 -1.29
N ALA A 50 14.00 3.24 -1.46
CA ALA A 50 12.92 3.59 -0.54
C ALA A 50 13.02 2.70 0.70
N LYS A 51 13.17 3.29 1.88
CA LYS A 51 13.01 2.60 3.17
C LYS A 51 11.52 2.29 3.38
N ARG A 52 10.92 1.50 2.49
CA ARG A 52 9.60 0.93 2.73
C ARG A 52 9.75 -0.10 3.83
N THR A 53 9.11 0.17 4.94
CA THR A 53 9.03 -0.83 6.01
C THR A 53 8.04 -1.91 5.58
N ASP A 54 8.29 -3.15 5.99
CA ASP A 54 7.37 -4.28 5.77
C ASP A 54 5.95 -3.98 6.20
N PHE A 55 5.80 -3.12 7.20
CA PHE A 55 4.52 -2.66 7.69
C PHE A 55 3.76 -1.83 6.65
N HIS A 56 4.45 -0.99 5.91
CA HIS A 56 3.87 -0.20 4.82
C HIS A 56 3.34 -1.11 3.70
N GLU A 57 4.12 -2.10 3.31
CA GLU A 57 3.71 -3.07 2.28
C GLU A 57 2.52 -3.91 2.76
N LEU A 58 2.51 -4.32 4.03
CA LEU A 58 1.38 -5.02 4.63
C LEU A 58 0.10 -4.16 4.62
N MET A 59 0.19 -2.89 5.01
CA MET A 59 -0.96 -1.98 5.03
C MET A 59 -1.49 -1.72 3.63
N THR A 60 -0.61 -1.56 2.63
CA THR A 60 -0.99 -1.46 1.22
C THR A 60 -1.71 -2.72 0.73
N ALA A 61 -1.20 -3.90 1.09
CA ALA A 61 -1.86 -5.17 0.76
C ALA A 61 -3.22 -5.32 1.46
N ARG A 62 -3.34 -4.96 2.73
CA ARG A 62 -4.62 -4.95 3.45
C ARG A 62 -5.63 -4.00 2.80
N ALA A 63 -5.19 -2.81 2.39
CA ALA A 63 -6.04 -1.88 1.66
C ALA A 63 -6.57 -2.48 0.36
N TYR A 64 -5.74 -3.17 -0.42
CA TYR A 64 -6.17 -3.90 -1.63
C TYR A 64 -7.32 -4.87 -1.35
N PHE A 65 -7.22 -5.67 -0.28
CA PHE A 65 -8.29 -6.62 0.09
C PHE A 65 -9.53 -5.90 0.61
N ALA A 66 -9.39 -4.88 1.44
CA ALA A 66 -10.50 -4.11 2.00
C ALA A 66 -11.29 -3.33 0.93
N LEU A 67 -10.62 -2.93 -0.15
CA LEU A 67 -11.21 -2.27 -1.32
C LEU A 67 -11.86 -3.25 -2.31
N GLY A 68 -11.93 -4.55 -1.99
CA GLY A 68 -12.56 -5.54 -2.86
C GLY A 68 -11.69 -6.02 -4.02
N ARG A 69 -10.38 -5.84 -3.94
CA ARG A 69 -9.38 -6.27 -4.94
C ARG A 69 -9.57 -5.60 -6.31
N PRO A 70 -9.42 -4.28 -6.42
CA PRO A 70 -9.52 -3.61 -7.70
C PRO A 70 -8.59 -4.24 -8.74
N ALA A 71 -9.12 -4.50 -9.95
CA ALA A 71 -8.41 -5.27 -10.98
C ALA A 71 -7.14 -4.56 -11.49
N ASP A 72 -7.15 -3.23 -11.47
CA ASP A 72 -6.05 -2.39 -11.93
C ASP A 72 -5.23 -1.76 -10.78
N PHE A 73 -5.30 -2.34 -9.58
CA PHE A 73 -4.55 -1.84 -8.42
C PHE A 73 -3.04 -1.88 -8.68
N ARG A 74 -2.43 -0.72 -8.74
CA ARG A 74 -1.00 -0.55 -9.03
C ARG A 74 -0.28 0.06 -7.85
N VAL A 75 0.73 -0.62 -7.35
CA VAL A 75 1.62 -0.09 -6.32
C VAL A 75 2.61 0.91 -6.91
N ALA A 76 3.15 1.79 -6.08
CA ALA A 76 4.05 2.87 -6.47
C ALA A 76 5.19 2.45 -7.43
N ALA A 77 5.70 1.22 -7.30
CA ALA A 77 6.76 0.70 -8.17
C ALA A 77 6.32 0.49 -9.63
N HIS A 78 5.02 0.37 -9.88
CA HIS A 78 4.44 0.09 -11.20
C HIS A 78 3.68 1.28 -11.79
N MET A 79 3.76 2.45 -11.16
CA MET A 79 3.16 3.67 -11.69
C MET A 79 3.95 4.19 -12.88
N SER A 80 3.24 4.61 -13.92
CA SER A 80 3.81 5.33 -15.05
C SER A 80 4.26 6.74 -14.64
N ARG A 81 5.04 7.39 -15.50
CA ARG A 81 5.47 8.78 -15.28
C ARG A 81 4.27 9.74 -15.22
N ASP A 82 3.32 9.55 -16.15
CA ASP A 82 2.12 10.38 -16.22
C ASP A 82 1.25 10.27 -14.97
N GLU A 83 1.10 9.06 -14.43
CA GLU A 83 0.38 8.83 -13.16
C GLU A 83 1.07 9.51 -11.97
N ILE A 84 2.40 9.49 -11.93
CA ILE A 84 3.18 10.18 -10.88
C ILE A 84 2.97 11.69 -10.98
N ASP A 85 3.02 12.25 -12.20
CA ASP A 85 2.83 13.67 -12.44
C ASP A 85 1.42 14.14 -12.08
N GLN A 86 0.38 13.30 -12.34
CA GLN A 86 -0.99 13.55 -11.89
C GLN A 86 -1.11 13.64 -10.35
N CYS A 87 -0.28 12.93 -9.61
CA CYS A 87 -0.26 12.95 -8.14
C CYS A 87 0.44 14.19 -7.55
N ARG A 88 0.79 15.21 -8.36
CA ARG A 88 1.40 16.46 -7.88
C ARG A 88 2.65 16.26 -7.04
N ASP A 89 3.56 15.40 -7.47
CA ASP A 89 4.81 15.04 -6.77
C ASP A 89 4.62 14.44 -5.35
N ALA A 90 3.39 14.14 -4.97
CA ALA A 90 3.06 13.47 -3.72
C ALA A 90 2.69 12.02 -3.99
N ARG A 91 3.69 11.21 -4.35
CA ARG A 91 3.51 9.83 -4.79
C ARG A 91 2.74 9.00 -3.75
N PRO A 92 1.60 8.39 -4.11
CA PRO A 92 0.87 7.49 -3.23
C PRO A 92 1.55 6.11 -3.17
N ASP A 93 1.14 5.27 -2.23
CA ASP A 93 1.62 3.90 -2.14
C ASP A 93 1.04 2.97 -3.19
N ALA A 94 -0.22 3.23 -3.55
CA ALA A 94 -0.90 2.58 -4.66
C ALA A 94 -1.95 3.51 -5.28
N LEU A 95 -2.48 3.11 -6.42
CA LEU A 95 -3.64 3.72 -7.06
C LEU A 95 -4.47 2.67 -7.80
N TYR A 96 -5.71 2.99 -8.05
CA TYR A 96 -6.61 2.21 -8.91
C TYR A 96 -7.69 3.12 -9.51
N THR A 97 -8.38 2.63 -10.55
CA THR A 97 -9.55 3.31 -11.11
C THR A 97 -10.81 2.74 -10.46
N ASP A 98 -11.65 3.58 -9.89
CA ASP A 98 -12.95 3.16 -9.35
C ASP A 98 -13.82 2.65 -10.51
N PRO A 99 -14.22 1.37 -10.51
CA PRO A 99 -14.98 0.80 -11.64
C PRO A 99 -16.38 1.40 -11.79
N THR A 100 -16.89 2.08 -10.77
CA THR A 100 -18.22 2.69 -10.79
C THR A 100 -18.19 4.09 -11.39
N THR A 101 -17.19 4.90 -11.01
CA THR A 101 -17.09 6.31 -11.41
C THR A 101 -16.09 6.55 -12.53
N GLY A 102 -15.15 5.63 -12.76
CA GLY A 102 -14.03 5.82 -13.67
C GLY A 102 -12.94 6.76 -13.14
N GLU A 103 -13.05 7.21 -11.88
CA GLU A 103 -12.12 8.15 -11.28
C GLU A 103 -10.87 7.45 -10.75
N LEU A 104 -9.74 8.15 -10.84
CA LEU A 104 -8.50 7.70 -10.23
C LEU A 104 -8.57 7.87 -8.70
N VAL A 105 -8.30 6.81 -7.97
CA VAL A 105 -8.27 6.78 -6.50
C VAL A 105 -6.87 6.51 -6.02
N LEU A 106 -6.34 7.39 -5.20
CA LEU A 106 -5.03 7.27 -4.58
C LEU A 106 -5.13 6.51 -3.26
N VAL A 107 -4.21 5.59 -3.02
CA VAL A 107 -4.15 4.81 -1.78
C VAL A 107 -2.86 5.13 -1.04
N GLU A 108 -3.00 5.53 0.21
CA GLU A 108 -1.89 5.79 1.11
C GLU A 108 -1.94 4.87 2.32
N ALA A 109 -0.84 4.22 2.61
CA ALA A 109 -0.69 3.35 3.77
C ALA A 109 0.07 4.10 4.87
N ASP A 110 -0.66 4.67 5.81
CA ASP A 110 -0.05 5.29 6.99
C ASP A 110 0.33 4.23 8.02
N ALA A 111 1.59 3.93 8.09
CA ALA A 111 2.17 3.00 9.06
C ALA A 111 2.32 3.61 10.48
N GLY A 112 1.71 4.75 10.76
CA GLY A 112 1.80 5.45 12.04
C GLY A 112 3.05 6.33 12.18
N HIS A 113 3.78 6.57 11.10
CA HIS A 113 5.00 7.39 11.10
C HIS A 113 4.77 8.81 10.61
N TYR A 114 3.61 9.11 10.04
CA TYR A 114 3.28 10.46 9.58
C TYR A 114 2.97 11.39 10.76
N THR A 115 3.53 12.57 10.70
CA THR A 115 3.07 13.69 11.53
C THR A 115 1.77 14.27 10.95
N GLN A 116 0.97 14.92 11.78
CA GLN A 116 -0.25 15.60 11.31
C GLN A 116 0.03 16.60 10.19
N LYS A 117 1.16 17.31 10.26
CA LYS A 117 1.59 18.25 9.22
C LYS A 117 1.80 17.54 7.87
N GLN A 118 2.51 16.42 7.85
CA GLN A 118 2.77 15.64 6.64
C GLN A 118 1.48 15.09 6.02
N ILE A 119 0.55 14.60 6.86
CA ILE A 119 -0.77 14.17 6.39
C ILE A 119 -1.51 15.33 5.73
N ASN A 120 -1.61 16.47 6.40
CA ASN A 120 -2.32 17.64 5.89
C ASN A 120 -1.72 18.16 4.58
N GLU A 121 -0.39 18.19 4.47
CA GLU A 121 0.32 18.61 3.26
C GLU A 121 0.03 17.65 2.09
N LYS A 122 0.10 16.35 2.32
CA LYS A 122 -0.14 15.34 1.29
C LYS A 122 -1.59 15.32 0.85
N MET A 123 -2.52 15.33 1.80
CA MET A 123 -3.96 15.44 1.54
C MET A 123 -4.30 16.70 0.74
N GLY A 124 -3.75 17.85 1.16
CA GLY A 124 -3.99 19.13 0.50
C GLY A 124 -3.54 19.15 -0.97
N LYS A 125 -2.39 18.55 -1.28
CA LYS A 125 -1.91 18.40 -2.66
C LYS A 125 -2.88 17.60 -3.52
N TRP A 126 -3.34 16.48 -3.03
CA TRP A 126 -4.26 15.62 -3.78
C TRP A 126 -5.66 16.21 -3.89
N SER A 127 -6.19 16.80 -2.82
CA SER A 127 -7.50 17.48 -2.84
C SER A 127 -7.49 18.67 -3.80
N SER A 128 -6.40 19.46 -3.85
CA SER A 128 -6.27 20.56 -4.80
C SER A 128 -6.23 20.11 -6.26
N ALA A 129 -5.89 18.86 -6.50
CA ALA A 129 -5.92 18.23 -7.83
C ALA A 129 -7.28 17.53 -8.12
N GLY A 130 -8.24 17.57 -7.19
CA GLY A 130 -9.52 16.90 -7.33
C GLY A 130 -9.43 15.37 -7.27
N LEU A 131 -8.38 14.82 -6.63
CA LEU A 131 -8.13 13.38 -6.59
C LEU A 131 -8.76 12.76 -5.35
N ARG A 132 -9.46 11.66 -5.55
CA ARG A 132 -10.01 10.84 -4.45
C ARG A 132 -8.90 10.11 -3.72
N GLN A 133 -9.06 9.95 -2.42
CA GLN A 133 -8.03 9.41 -1.53
C GLN A 133 -8.58 8.31 -0.63
N VAL A 134 -7.80 7.25 -0.47
CA VAL A 134 -8.02 6.21 0.54
C VAL A 134 -6.79 6.17 1.43
N TRP A 135 -7.00 6.38 2.73
CA TRP A 135 -5.97 6.29 3.74
C TRP A 135 -6.16 5.03 4.56
N ALA A 136 -5.22 4.09 4.43
CA ALA A 136 -5.20 2.86 5.20
C ALA A 136 -4.35 3.07 6.47
N GLN A 137 -4.99 3.04 7.62
CA GLN A 137 -4.36 3.21 8.93
C GLN A 137 -4.57 1.97 9.80
N PRO A 138 -3.63 1.61 10.68
CA PRO A 138 -3.86 0.59 11.70
C PRO A 138 -5.09 0.93 12.55
N ALA A 139 -5.82 -0.09 12.98
CA ALA A 139 -6.98 0.09 13.86
C ALA A 139 -6.63 0.73 15.20
N ARG A 140 -5.37 0.57 15.64
CA ARG A 140 -4.85 1.12 16.91
C ARG A 140 -3.43 1.69 16.71
N GLY A 141 -3.01 2.57 17.63
CA GLY A 141 -1.61 3.02 17.69
C GLY A 141 -1.24 4.14 16.70
N VAL A 142 -2.21 4.79 16.06
CA VAL A 142 -1.94 5.95 15.17
C VAL A 142 -2.01 7.24 15.97
N SER A 143 -0.96 8.04 15.87
CA SER A 143 -0.88 9.34 16.54
C SER A 143 -1.51 10.48 15.72
N ALA A 144 -1.56 10.35 14.41
CA ALA A 144 -2.08 11.38 13.51
C ALA A 144 -3.47 11.01 13.00
N ASN A 145 -4.34 12.01 12.86
CA ASN A 145 -5.71 11.83 12.40
C ASN A 145 -5.84 12.21 10.92
N VAL A 146 -6.41 11.29 10.13
CA VAL A 146 -6.86 11.57 8.77
C VAL A 146 -8.35 11.91 8.83
N PRO A 147 -8.75 13.15 8.56
CA PRO A 147 -10.17 13.50 8.54
C PRO A 147 -10.83 12.89 7.30
N ALA A 148 -11.93 12.17 7.51
CA ALA A 148 -12.75 11.68 6.40
C ALA A 148 -13.56 12.84 5.79
N SER A 149 -13.74 12.81 4.48
CA SER A 149 -14.56 13.76 3.72
C SER A 149 -15.17 13.07 2.51
N ALA A 150 -15.88 13.81 1.65
CA ALA A 150 -16.43 13.26 0.41
C ALA A 150 -15.36 12.61 -0.48
N ASP A 151 -14.16 13.20 -0.51
CA ASP A 151 -13.05 12.74 -1.35
C ASP A 151 -12.00 11.93 -0.59
N VAL A 152 -12.18 11.75 0.73
CA VAL A 152 -11.22 11.06 1.61
C VAL A 152 -11.92 9.95 2.38
N GLN A 153 -11.59 8.72 2.05
CA GLN A 153 -11.99 7.52 2.79
C GLN A 153 -10.88 7.08 3.73
N VAL A 154 -11.21 6.72 4.95
CA VAL A 154 -10.27 6.16 5.93
C VAL A 154 -10.62 4.71 6.20
N LEU A 155 -9.68 3.82 5.94
CA LEU A 155 -9.75 2.39 6.27
C LEU A 155 -8.98 2.16 7.58
N ARG A 156 -9.65 1.65 8.59
CA ARG A 156 -9.03 1.18 9.84
C ARG A 156 -8.86 -0.34 9.74
N LEU A 157 -7.60 -0.78 9.56
CA LEU A 157 -7.24 -2.15 9.17
C LEU A 157 -6.41 -2.86 10.24
#